data_20b12c6ed45bee79ae558b14f2e77600
#
_entry.id   20b12c6ed45bee79ae558b14f2e77600
#
_cell.length_a   1.000
_cell.length_b   1.000
_cell.length_c   1.000
_cell.angle_alpha   90.00
_cell.angle_beta   90.00
_cell.angle_gamma   90.00
#
_symmetry.space_group_name_H-M   'P 1'
#
loop_
_entity.id
_entity.type
_entity.pdbx_description
1 polymer ?
#
loop_
_entity_poly.entity_id
_entity_poly.type
_entity_poly.pdbx_seq_one_letter_code
_entity_poly.pdbx_strand_id
1 'polypeptide(L)'
;YVDLLLAYEQEISKQPIVTLPSFETGENIEIPIDMRFDIKGNANRYYQKYHKFKRAQVILQEQIELCEKEITYFTSMEMQLSQATIQDAMEIREELSRQGYVKAQKTRIRKKKKQELPHYATFVFDDYNIYVGKNNYVTWKLARKTDTWMHTKDLHGAHVIITLENPHEEALRQGAMLAAWYSKGRYSSSVPVNYCSVKQLKRIPGNKGSFVSLSTYKTIYIDPE
;
A
#
# COMPACT_ATOMS: atom_id res chain seq x y z
N TYR A 1 -24.33 25.24 14.75
CA TYR A 1 -24.45 25.95 16.05
C TYR A 1 -24.00 27.40 15.96
N VAL A 2 -22.87 27.71 15.30
CA VAL A 2 -22.30 29.07 15.24
C VAL A 2 -23.31 30.07 14.68
N ASP A 3 -23.82 29.77 13.49
CA ASP A 3 -24.76 30.63 12.77
C ASP A 3 -26.07 30.81 13.56
N LEU A 4 -26.58 29.76 14.18
CA LEU A 4 -27.76 29.81 15.03
C LEU A 4 -27.54 30.70 16.26
N LEU A 5 -26.44 30.53 16.97
CA LEU A 5 -26.15 31.36 18.15
C LEU A 5 -25.96 32.83 17.81
N LEU A 6 -25.38 33.15 16.64
CA LEU A 6 -25.20 34.51 16.20
C LEU A 6 -26.50 35.15 15.70
N ALA A 7 -27.33 34.39 14.97
CA ALA A 7 -28.60 34.87 14.43
C ALA A 7 -29.61 35.19 15.54
N TYR A 8 -29.66 34.35 16.56
CA TYR A 8 -30.61 34.49 17.68
C TYR A 8 -29.98 35.11 18.94
N GLU A 9 -28.81 35.78 18.81
CA GLU A 9 -28.05 36.32 19.94
C GLU A 9 -28.89 37.17 20.90
N GLN A 10 -29.75 38.03 20.35
CA GLN A 10 -30.59 38.95 21.11
C GLN A 10 -31.83 38.29 21.76
N GLU A 11 -32.23 37.16 21.23
CA GLU A 11 -33.42 36.42 21.68
C GLU A 11 -33.08 35.35 22.73
N ILE A 12 -31.81 34.94 22.79
CA ILE A 12 -31.35 33.87 23.68
C ILE A 12 -31.16 34.38 25.12
N SER A 13 -31.94 33.85 26.04
CA SER A 13 -31.65 33.94 27.45
C SER A 13 -30.46 33.08 27.82
N LYS A 14 -29.54 33.60 28.64
CA LYS A 14 -28.35 32.85 29.07
C LYS A 14 -28.74 31.68 29.97
N GLN A 15 -28.69 30.47 29.44
CA GLN A 15 -29.01 29.21 30.12
C GLN A 15 -28.07 28.08 29.65
N PRO A 16 -27.91 26.99 30.42
CA PRO A 16 -26.97 25.93 30.10
C PRO A 16 -27.23 25.24 28.78
N ILE A 17 -28.46 25.17 28.32
CA ILE A 17 -28.87 24.58 27.04
C ILE A 17 -29.85 25.53 26.37
N VAL A 18 -29.61 25.84 25.11
CA VAL A 18 -30.49 26.69 24.29
C VAL A 18 -31.06 25.83 23.16
N THR A 19 -32.36 25.88 22.98
CA THR A 19 -33.08 25.17 21.92
C THR A 19 -33.43 26.15 20.79
N LEU A 20 -32.91 25.91 19.59
CA LEU A 20 -33.11 26.79 18.42
C LEU A 20 -33.50 25.95 17.18
N PRO A 21 -34.35 26.51 16.29
CA PRO A 21 -34.68 25.81 15.05
C PRO A 21 -33.49 25.76 14.10
N SER A 22 -33.22 24.59 13.53
CA SER A 22 -32.20 24.41 12.49
C SER A 22 -32.58 25.15 11.20
N PHE A 23 -31.64 25.86 10.60
CA PHE A 23 -31.85 26.49 9.30
C PHE A 23 -31.97 25.45 8.14
N GLU A 24 -31.46 24.23 8.33
CA GLU A 24 -31.50 23.22 7.29
C GLU A 24 -32.76 22.35 7.35
N THR A 25 -33.16 21.92 8.55
CA THR A 25 -34.25 20.96 8.72
C THR A 25 -35.51 21.56 9.33
N GLY A 26 -35.42 22.76 9.95
CA GLY A 26 -36.49 23.37 10.74
C GLY A 26 -36.74 22.70 12.09
N GLU A 27 -36.05 21.60 12.40
CA GLU A 27 -36.18 20.91 13.68
C GLU A 27 -35.43 21.63 14.81
N ASN A 28 -35.91 21.49 16.01
CA ASN A 28 -35.26 22.08 17.17
C ASN A 28 -33.97 21.35 17.54
N ILE A 29 -32.90 22.09 17.66
CA ILE A 29 -31.56 21.63 18.06
C ILE A 29 -31.23 22.18 19.43
N GLU A 30 -30.82 21.32 20.35
CA GLU A 30 -30.27 21.70 21.65
C GLU A 30 -28.80 22.01 21.55
N ILE A 31 -28.43 23.24 21.97
CA ILE A 31 -27.05 23.74 21.92
C ILE A 31 -26.58 24.00 23.35
N PRO A 32 -25.59 23.23 23.85
CA PRO A 32 -24.97 23.47 25.16
C PRO A 32 -24.22 24.82 25.20
N ILE A 33 -24.45 25.60 26.24
CA ILE A 33 -23.83 26.91 26.44
C ILE A 33 -22.94 26.86 27.69
N ASP A 34 -21.71 27.32 27.54
CA ASP A 34 -20.80 27.52 28.66
C ASP A 34 -21.14 28.87 29.30
N MET A 35 -21.69 28.80 30.53
CA MET A 35 -22.19 29.97 31.28
C MET A 35 -21.11 30.99 31.62
N ARG A 36 -19.83 30.65 31.50
CA ARG A 36 -18.69 31.55 31.71
C ARG A 36 -18.51 32.57 30.62
N PHE A 37 -19.07 32.33 29.45
CA PHE A 37 -18.96 33.17 28.26
C PHE A 37 -20.32 33.74 27.87
N ASP A 38 -20.32 34.83 27.12
CA ASP A 38 -21.49 35.33 26.41
C ASP A 38 -21.83 34.48 25.20
N ILE A 39 -22.90 34.79 24.50
CA ILE A 39 -23.34 34.03 23.32
C ILE A 39 -22.29 34.06 22.20
N LYS A 40 -21.68 35.25 21.96
CA LYS A 40 -20.58 35.40 20.99
C LYS A 40 -19.37 34.56 21.36
N GLY A 41 -19.00 34.55 22.63
CA GLY A 41 -17.90 33.73 23.15
C GLY A 41 -18.15 32.23 22.94
N ASN A 42 -19.38 31.77 23.18
CA ASN A 42 -19.78 30.39 22.90
C ASN A 42 -19.75 30.09 21.37
N ALA A 43 -20.30 30.97 20.54
CA ALA A 43 -20.24 30.83 19.08
C ALA A 43 -18.79 30.74 18.58
N ASN A 44 -17.89 31.59 19.07
CA ASN A 44 -16.46 31.54 18.73
C ASN A 44 -15.80 30.23 19.16
N ARG A 45 -16.13 29.68 20.34
CA ARG A 45 -15.62 28.38 20.80
C ARG A 45 -16.10 27.24 19.88
N TYR A 46 -17.36 27.24 19.47
CA TYR A 46 -17.88 26.28 18.50
C TYR A 46 -17.18 26.41 17.13
N TYR A 47 -16.94 27.64 16.68
CA TYR A 47 -16.20 27.90 15.45
C TYR A 47 -14.76 27.35 15.51
N GLN A 48 -14.05 27.64 16.59
CA GLN A 48 -12.69 27.10 16.80
C GLN A 48 -12.69 25.56 16.84
N LYS A 49 -13.67 24.95 17.54
CA LYS A 49 -13.83 23.50 17.59
C LYS A 49 -14.10 22.90 16.21
N TYR A 50 -14.95 23.52 15.43
CA TYR A 50 -15.24 23.13 14.04
C TYR A 50 -13.95 23.13 13.20
N HIS A 51 -13.20 24.23 13.21
CA HIS A 51 -11.96 24.33 12.45
C HIS A 51 -10.89 23.35 12.92
N LYS A 52 -10.80 23.11 14.21
CA LYS A 52 -9.91 22.08 14.77
C LYS A 52 -10.26 20.70 14.22
N PHE A 53 -11.54 20.32 14.24
CA PHE A 53 -11.97 19.02 13.72
C PHE A 53 -11.83 18.91 12.21
N LYS A 54 -12.13 19.94 11.47
CA LYS A 54 -11.94 19.99 10.02
C LYS A 54 -10.46 19.76 9.63
N ARG A 55 -9.52 20.40 10.34
CA ARG A 55 -8.09 20.17 10.13
C ARG A 55 -7.68 18.75 10.56
N ALA A 56 -8.18 18.27 11.71
CA ALA A 56 -7.90 16.93 12.18
C ALA A 56 -8.39 15.86 11.20
N GLN A 57 -9.54 16.05 10.57
CA GLN A 57 -10.07 15.14 9.55
C GLN A 57 -9.11 14.96 8.38
N VAL A 58 -8.53 16.06 7.86
CA VAL A 58 -7.54 16.00 6.75
C VAL A 58 -6.31 15.22 7.19
N ILE A 59 -5.75 15.56 8.37
CA ILE A 59 -4.56 14.88 8.89
C ILE A 59 -4.82 13.40 9.14
N LEU A 60 -5.99 13.05 9.68
CA LEU A 60 -6.37 11.65 9.92
C LEU A 60 -6.50 10.87 8.62
N GLN A 61 -7.07 11.49 7.57
CA GLN A 61 -7.17 10.85 6.27
C GLN A 61 -5.78 10.52 5.70
N GLU A 62 -4.84 11.47 5.76
CA GLU A 62 -3.45 11.25 5.35
C GLU A 62 -2.78 10.12 6.16
N GLN A 63 -3.01 10.08 7.47
CA GLN A 63 -2.48 9.01 8.34
C GLN A 63 -3.08 7.65 8.00
N ILE A 64 -4.36 7.57 7.72
CA ILE A 64 -5.03 6.32 7.30
C ILE A 64 -4.37 5.80 6.01
N GLU A 65 -4.20 6.65 5.00
CA GLU A 65 -3.54 6.25 3.74
C GLU A 65 -2.10 5.76 3.94
N LEU A 66 -1.35 6.39 4.85
CA LEU A 66 0.00 5.94 5.20
C LEU A 66 -0.02 4.57 5.89
N CYS A 67 -0.93 4.37 6.85
CA CYS A 67 -1.09 3.09 7.54
C CYS A 67 -1.50 1.97 6.58
N GLU A 68 -2.42 2.22 5.65
CA GLU A 68 -2.84 1.24 4.64
C GLU A 68 -1.67 0.80 3.75
N LYS A 69 -0.81 1.74 3.35
CA LYS A 69 0.43 1.45 2.61
C LYS A 69 1.39 0.60 3.43
N GLU A 70 1.54 0.89 4.73
CA GLU A 70 2.39 0.09 5.61
C GLU A 70 1.82 -1.33 5.84
N ILE A 71 0.52 -1.46 6.04
CA ILE A 71 -0.15 -2.76 6.16
C ILE A 71 0.10 -3.59 4.89
N THR A 72 -0.08 -3.00 3.72
CA THR A 72 0.16 -3.66 2.43
C THR A 72 1.62 -4.11 2.31
N TYR A 73 2.57 -3.26 2.72
CA TYR A 73 4.00 -3.59 2.73
C TYR A 73 4.30 -4.78 3.64
N PHE A 74 3.83 -4.77 4.90
CA PHE A 74 4.09 -5.87 5.83
C PHE A 74 3.38 -7.17 5.43
N THR A 75 2.18 -7.08 4.87
CA THR A 75 1.48 -8.26 4.33
C THR A 75 2.27 -8.89 3.17
N SER A 76 2.91 -8.08 2.33
CA SER A 76 3.81 -8.58 1.28
C SER A 76 5.05 -9.26 1.87
N MET A 77 5.66 -8.66 2.91
CA MET A 77 6.81 -9.26 3.61
C MET A 77 6.47 -10.58 4.29
N GLU A 78 5.30 -10.67 4.95
CA GLU A 78 4.81 -11.89 5.57
C GLU A 78 4.67 -13.02 4.54
N MET A 79 4.07 -12.71 3.39
CA MET A 79 3.96 -13.66 2.29
C MET A 79 5.34 -14.15 1.81
N GLN A 80 6.28 -13.22 1.60
CA GLN A 80 7.64 -13.56 1.20
C GLN A 80 8.33 -14.46 2.23
N LEU A 81 8.16 -14.19 3.53
CA LEU A 81 8.71 -14.97 4.62
C LEU A 81 8.13 -16.38 4.69
N SER A 82 6.84 -16.56 4.36
CA SER A 82 6.19 -17.88 4.38
C SER A 82 6.82 -18.91 3.41
N GLN A 83 7.49 -18.41 2.37
CA GLN A 83 8.16 -19.22 1.34
C GLN A 83 9.67 -18.94 1.28
N ALA A 84 10.22 -18.26 2.29
CA ALA A 84 11.60 -17.82 2.31
C ALA A 84 12.54 -18.94 2.68
N THR A 85 13.70 -18.99 2.03
CA THR A 85 14.87 -19.69 2.55
C THR A 85 15.50 -18.89 3.70
N ILE A 86 16.46 -19.48 4.40
CA ILE A 86 17.21 -18.77 5.46
C ILE A 86 17.90 -17.52 4.90
N GLN A 87 18.40 -17.62 3.67
CA GLN A 87 19.06 -16.49 2.99
C GLN A 87 18.07 -15.35 2.68
N ASP A 88 16.90 -15.69 2.13
CA ASP A 88 15.83 -14.71 1.85
C ASP A 88 15.38 -14.00 3.14
N ALA A 89 15.23 -14.76 4.24
CA ALA A 89 14.85 -14.19 5.53
C ALA A 89 15.90 -13.23 6.09
N MET A 90 17.19 -13.48 5.85
CA MET A 90 18.26 -12.56 6.21
C MET A 90 18.22 -11.28 5.39
N GLU A 91 17.93 -11.35 4.09
CA GLU A 91 17.78 -10.19 3.21
C GLU A 91 16.58 -9.32 3.62
N ILE A 92 15.42 -9.95 3.90
CA ILE A 92 14.23 -9.26 4.41
C ILE A 92 14.55 -8.57 5.74
N ARG A 93 15.24 -9.25 6.65
CA ARG A 93 15.65 -8.67 7.93
C ARG A 93 16.56 -7.45 7.74
N GLU A 94 17.49 -7.52 6.79
CA GLU A 94 18.38 -6.40 6.49
C GLU A 94 17.61 -5.21 5.88
N GLU A 95 16.63 -5.47 5.02
CA GLU A 95 15.74 -4.45 4.48
C GLU A 95 14.94 -3.77 5.59
N LEU A 96 14.29 -4.53 6.46
CA LEU A 96 13.55 -4.02 7.61
C LEU A 96 14.43 -3.23 8.58
N SER A 97 15.68 -3.66 8.75
CA SER A 97 16.65 -2.95 9.57
C SER A 97 17.07 -1.61 8.96
N ARG A 98 17.31 -1.55 7.65
CA ARG A 98 17.60 -0.29 6.93
C ARG A 98 16.44 0.71 7.00
N GLN A 99 15.22 0.21 7.07
CA GLN A 99 14.02 1.03 7.21
C GLN A 99 13.67 1.39 8.67
N GLY A 100 14.43 0.86 9.64
CA GLY A 100 14.26 1.18 11.07
C GLY A 100 13.21 0.33 11.81
N TYR A 101 12.58 -0.65 11.17
CA TYR A 101 11.57 -1.51 11.81
C TYR A 101 12.19 -2.56 12.74
N VAL A 102 13.41 -3.02 12.45
CA VAL A 102 14.13 -4.01 13.26
C VAL A 102 15.51 -3.47 13.62
N LYS A 103 15.97 -3.73 14.84
CA LYS A 103 17.31 -3.34 15.27
C LYS A 103 18.38 -4.00 14.39
N ALA A 104 19.33 -3.21 13.92
CA ALA A 104 20.49 -3.72 13.20
C ALA A 104 21.27 -4.71 14.11
N GLN A 105 21.58 -5.88 13.58
CA GLN A 105 22.51 -6.78 14.27
C GLN A 105 23.89 -6.12 14.28
N LYS A 106 24.45 -5.90 15.47
CA LYS A 106 25.86 -5.52 15.63
C LYS A 106 26.72 -6.71 15.17
N THR A 107 26.94 -6.84 13.88
CA THR A 107 27.93 -7.79 13.37
C THR A 107 29.31 -7.26 13.79
N ARG A 108 30.02 -8.04 14.62
CA ARG A 108 31.48 -7.88 14.79
C ARG A 108 32.07 -7.78 13.39
N ILE A 109 32.88 -6.74 13.17
CA ILE A 109 33.52 -6.37 11.92
C ILE A 109 33.98 -7.61 11.14
N ARG A 110 33.11 -8.14 10.27
CA ARG A 110 33.54 -9.07 9.23
C ARG A 110 33.90 -8.22 8.02
N LYS A 111 35.11 -8.45 7.47
CA LYS A 111 35.59 -7.90 6.18
C LYS A 111 34.40 -7.85 5.22
N LYS A 112 34.24 -6.74 4.46
CA LYS A 112 33.23 -6.57 3.41
C LYS A 112 33.09 -7.88 2.63
N LYS A 113 32.10 -8.72 2.98
CA LYS A 113 31.71 -9.79 2.09
C LYS A 113 31.24 -9.13 0.80
N LYS A 114 31.75 -9.58 -0.33
CA LYS A 114 31.19 -9.27 -1.64
C LYS A 114 29.67 -9.35 -1.49
N GLN A 115 28.97 -8.29 -1.85
CA GLN A 115 27.51 -8.24 -1.78
C GLN A 115 27.00 -9.43 -2.60
N GLU A 116 26.54 -10.49 -1.93
CA GLU A 116 25.90 -11.63 -2.60
C GLU A 116 24.64 -11.07 -3.29
N LEU A 117 24.48 -11.42 -4.56
CA LEU A 117 23.30 -10.99 -5.33
C LEU A 117 22.04 -11.57 -4.67
N PRO A 118 20.93 -10.80 -4.61
CA PRO A 118 19.68 -11.29 -4.07
C PRO A 118 19.27 -12.62 -4.72
N HIS A 119 18.78 -13.56 -3.92
CA HIS A 119 18.38 -14.86 -4.40
C HIS A 119 17.11 -14.77 -5.25
N TYR A 120 17.10 -15.42 -6.41
CA TYR A 120 15.93 -15.59 -7.27
C TYR A 120 15.95 -17.01 -7.88
N ALA A 121 14.75 -17.54 -8.13
CA ALA A 121 14.64 -18.82 -8.81
C ALA A 121 14.79 -18.61 -10.32
N THR A 122 15.49 -19.53 -10.97
CA THR A 122 15.68 -19.55 -12.43
C THR A 122 15.15 -20.86 -12.98
N PHE A 123 14.25 -20.75 -13.94
CA PHE A 123 13.76 -21.88 -14.74
C PHE A 123 14.26 -21.69 -16.16
N VAL A 124 15.01 -22.68 -16.64
CA VAL A 124 15.70 -22.65 -17.96
C VAL A 124 14.90 -23.49 -18.94
N PHE A 125 14.56 -22.92 -20.08
CA PHE A 125 13.93 -23.55 -21.22
C PHE A 125 14.84 -23.39 -22.44
N ASP A 126 14.52 -24.05 -23.55
CA ASP A 126 15.42 -24.13 -24.72
C ASP A 126 15.70 -22.73 -25.30
N ASP A 127 14.70 -21.86 -25.39
CA ASP A 127 14.78 -20.56 -26.07
C ASP A 127 14.55 -19.35 -25.13
N TYR A 128 14.21 -19.57 -23.84
CA TYR A 128 14.01 -18.52 -22.85
C TYR A 128 14.30 -18.99 -21.43
N ASN A 129 14.42 -18.02 -20.53
CA ASN A 129 14.48 -18.26 -19.09
C ASN A 129 13.32 -17.55 -18.40
N ILE A 130 12.88 -18.12 -17.28
CA ILE A 130 11.95 -17.46 -16.38
C ILE A 130 12.66 -17.21 -15.04
N TYR A 131 12.69 -15.95 -14.63
CA TYR A 131 13.21 -15.54 -13.33
C TYR A 131 12.07 -15.22 -12.38
N VAL A 132 12.08 -15.79 -11.19
CA VAL A 132 11.09 -15.54 -10.14
C VAL A 132 11.80 -14.88 -8.97
N GLY A 133 11.48 -13.63 -8.70
CA GLY A 133 12.11 -12.84 -7.65
C GLY A 133 11.11 -12.35 -6.62
N LYS A 134 11.44 -12.54 -5.35
CA LYS A 134 10.64 -12.07 -4.22
C LYS A 134 10.88 -10.59 -3.90
N ASN A 135 11.82 -9.94 -4.57
CA ASN A 135 12.19 -8.55 -4.38
C ASN A 135 12.32 -7.81 -5.72
N ASN A 136 12.56 -6.51 -5.65
CA ASN A 136 12.72 -5.63 -6.82
C ASN A 136 13.95 -5.91 -7.68
N TYR A 137 14.86 -6.78 -7.26
CA TYR A 137 16.12 -7.03 -7.96
C TYR A 137 15.87 -7.58 -9.37
N VAL A 138 15.02 -8.60 -9.48
CA VAL A 138 14.71 -9.27 -10.75
C VAL A 138 14.14 -8.27 -11.76
N THR A 139 13.21 -7.42 -11.32
CA THR A 139 12.53 -6.43 -12.17
C THR A 139 13.44 -5.27 -12.60
N TRP A 140 14.28 -4.75 -11.68
CA TRP A 140 14.98 -3.50 -11.92
C TRP A 140 16.48 -3.63 -12.18
N LYS A 141 17.06 -4.80 -11.94
CA LYS A 141 18.50 -5.04 -12.12
C LYS A 141 18.79 -6.16 -13.09
N LEU A 142 17.95 -7.20 -13.15
CA LEU A 142 18.17 -8.37 -13.99
C LEU A 142 17.43 -8.26 -15.32
N ALA A 143 16.13 -7.88 -15.29
CA ALA A 143 15.28 -7.81 -16.48
C ALA A 143 15.73 -6.73 -17.48
N ARG A 144 15.64 -7.05 -18.77
CA ARG A 144 15.78 -6.11 -19.89
C ARG A 144 14.47 -5.37 -20.11
N LYS A 145 14.50 -4.22 -20.75
CA LYS A 145 13.28 -3.43 -21.04
C LYS A 145 12.31 -4.16 -21.98
N THR A 146 12.82 -5.06 -22.81
CA THR A 146 12.07 -5.88 -23.75
C THR A 146 11.45 -7.12 -23.13
N ASP A 147 11.96 -7.60 -22.00
CA ASP A 147 11.45 -8.79 -21.33
C ASP A 147 10.01 -8.60 -20.89
N THR A 148 9.29 -9.70 -20.68
CA THR A 148 7.92 -9.71 -20.21
C THR A 148 7.90 -9.90 -18.69
N TRP A 149 7.25 -8.98 -18.00
CA TRP A 149 6.99 -9.02 -16.57
C TRP A 149 5.59 -9.54 -16.28
N MET A 150 5.45 -10.33 -15.22
CA MET A 150 4.19 -10.90 -14.75
C MET A 150 4.07 -10.80 -13.22
N HIS A 151 2.83 -10.64 -12.76
CA HIS A 151 2.48 -10.65 -11.34
C HIS A 151 0.99 -10.93 -11.17
N THR A 152 0.60 -11.59 -10.09
CA THR A 152 -0.82 -11.82 -9.77
C THR A 152 -1.56 -10.51 -9.54
N LYS A 153 -2.77 -10.39 -10.12
CA LYS A 153 -3.61 -9.21 -9.95
C LYS A 153 -4.20 -9.21 -8.53
N ASP A 154 -4.11 -8.06 -7.85
CA ASP A 154 -4.69 -7.81 -6.52
C ASP A 154 -4.29 -8.81 -5.42
N LEU A 155 -3.28 -9.64 -5.68
CA LEU A 155 -2.71 -10.61 -4.74
C LEU A 155 -1.23 -10.33 -4.52
N HIS A 156 -0.77 -10.52 -3.28
CA HIS A 156 0.65 -10.47 -2.99
C HIS A 156 1.36 -11.70 -3.58
N GLY A 157 2.47 -11.48 -4.27
CA GLY A 157 3.23 -12.54 -4.93
C GLY A 157 4.62 -12.10 -5.37
N ALA A 158 5.31 -13.01 -6.05
CA ALA A 158 6.62 -12.74 -6.64
C ALA A 158 6.48 -12.05 -8.01
N HIS A 159 7.50 -11.28 -8.38
CA HIS A 159 7.65 -10.80 -9.74
C HIS A 159 8.25 -11.91 -10.60
N VAL A 160 7.66 -12.16 -11.74
CA VAL A 160 8.13 -13.14 -12.74
C VAL A 160 8.57 -12.42 -13.98
N ILE A 161 9.74 -12.76 -14.50
CA ILE A 161 10.31 -12.21 -15.73
C ILE A 161 10.54 -13.33 -16.72
N ILE A 162 9.95 -13.23 -17.90
CA ILE A 162 10.23 -14.08 -19.04
C ILE A 162 11.19 -13.34 -19.97
N THR A 163 12.31 -13.96 -20.36
CA THR A 163 13.34 -13.31 -21.19
C THR A 163 12.95 -13.25 -22.67
N LEU A 164 11.69 -12.98 -22.97
CA LEU A 164 11.13 -12.80 -24.31
C LEU A 164 10.34 -11.49 -24.36
N GLU A 165 10.42 -10.78 -25.51
CA GLU A 165 9.65 -9.57 -25.77
C GLU A 165 8.17 -9.89 -26.05
N ASN A 166 7.92 -10.91 -26.86
CA ASN A 166 6.60 -11.38 -27.24
C ASN A 166 6.52 -12.89 -26.96
N PRO A 167 6.29 -13.30 -25.69
CA PRO A 167 6.28 -14.71 -25.36
C PRO A 167 5.12 -15.43 -26.07
N HIS A 168 5.43 -16.62 -26.58
CA HIS A 168 4.41 -17.53 -27.12
C HIS A 168 3.49 -18.02 -25.95
N GLU A 169 2.38 -18.66 -26.32
CA GLU A 169 1.34 -19.04 -25.39
C GLU A 169 1.86 -19.93 -24.23
N GLU A 170 2.69 -20.91 -24.54
CA GLU A 170 3.27 -21.83 -23.56
C GLU A 170 4.16 -21.09 -22.54
N ALA A 171 5.03 -20.18 -23.01
CA ALA A 171 5.86 -19.35 -22.11
C ALA A 171 5.01 -18.46 -21.19
N LEU A 172 3.90 -17.89 -21.72
CA LEU A 172 2.95 -17.11 -20.93
C LEU A 172 2.26 -17.98 -19.87
N ARG A 173 1.81 -19.20 -20.22
CA ARG A 173 1.19 -20.14 -19.27
C ARG A 173 2.16 -20.51 -18.14
N GLN A 174 3.39 -20.87 -18.47
CA GLN A 174 4.42 -21.24 -17.49
C GLN A 174 4.78 -20.07 -16.58
N GLY A 175 4.96 -18.87 -17.13
CA GLY A 175 5.19 -17.66 -16.35
C GLY A 175 4.02 -17.31 -15.42
N ALA A 176 2.79 -17.44 -15.92
CA ALA A 176 1.59 -17.19 -15.14
C ALA A 176 1.40 -18.22 -14.01
N MET A 177 1.66 -19.49 -14.30
CA MET A 177 1.64 -20.58 -13.30
C MET A 177 2.63 -20.32 -12.18
N LEU A 178 3.86 -19.94 -12.50
CA LEU A 178 4.87 -19.57 -11.52
C LEU A 178 4.47 -18.32 -10.73
N ALA A 179 3.88 -17.30 -11.36
CA ALA A 179 3.40 -16.13 -10.66
C ALA A 179 2.27 -16.48 -9.67
N ALA A 180 1.33 -17.33 -10.07
CA ALA A 180 0.25 -17.81 -9.21
C ALA A 180 0.78 -18.69 -8.08
N TRP A 181 1.71 -19.61 -8.36
CA TRP A 181 2.34 -20.49 -7.38
C TRP A 181 3.10 -19.72 -6.28
N TYR A 182 3.84 -18.68 -6.67
CA TYR A 182 4.58 -17.82 -5.74
C TYR A 182 3.73 -16.64 -5.24
N SER A 183 2.42 -16.82 -5.10
CA SER A 183 1.48 -15.82 -4.61
C SER A 183 0.56 -16.35 -3.49
N LYS A 184 -0.23 -15.46 -2.90
CA LYS A 184 -1.32 -15.84 -1.99
C LYS A 184 -2.40 -16.69 -2.68
N GLY A 185 -2.49 -16.65 -3.99
CA GLY A 185 -3.41 -17.46 -4.80
C GLY A 185 -2.98 -18.89 -5.05
N ARG A 186 -1.88 -19.37 -4.47
CA ARG A 186 -1.29 -20.69 -4.72
C ARG A 186 -2.28 -21.87 -4.65
N TYR A 187 -3.28 -21.77 -3.80
CA TYR A 187 -4.29 -22.82 -3.59
C TYR A 187 -5.67 -22.42 -4.14
N SER A 188 -5.73 -21.39 -4.93
CA SER A 188 -6.95 -20.91 -5.56
C SER A 188 -7.02 -21.38 -7.01
N SER A 189 -8.20 -21.54 -7.55
CA SER A 189 -8.42 -21.76 -8.98
C SER A 189 -8.55 -20.43 -9.72
N SER A 190 -8.22 -20.42 -11.01
CA SER A 190 -8.43 -19.29 -11.93
C SER A 190 -7.79 -17.98 -11.44
N VAL A 191 -6.51 -18.04 -11.02
CA VAL A 191 -5.78 -16.88 -10.50
C VAL A 191 -5.50 -15.90 -11.64
N PRO A 192 -5.93 -14.62 -11.51
CA PRO A 192 -5.63 -13.60 -12.51
C PRO A 192 -4.17 -13.14 -12.40
N VAL A 193 -3.45 -13.19 -13.49
CA VAL A 193 -2.06 -12.75 -13.61
C VAL A 193 -1.95 -11.64 -14.65
N ASN A 194 -1.49 -10.49 -14.23
CA ASN A 194 -1.20 -9.37 -15.13
C ASN A 194 0.19 -9.55 -15.76
N TYR A 195 0.31 -9.21 -17.04
CA TYR A 195 1.58 -9.21 -17.74
C TYR A 195 1.73 -8.03 -18.69
N CYS A 196 2.96 -7.57 -18.83
CA CYS A 196 3.32 -6.50 -19.75
C CYS A 196 4.83 -6.51 -20.02
N SER A 197 5.28 -5.74 -21.00
CA SER A 197 6.72 -5.51 -21.18
C SER A 197 7.28 -4.70 -20.00
N VAL A 198 8.49 -5.02 -19.56
CA VAL A 198 9.18 -4.31 -18.45
C VAL A 198 9.28 -2.80 -18.69
N LYS A 199 9.35 -2.34 -19.96
CA LYS A 199 9.34 -0.91 -20.31
C LYS A 199 8.07 -0.15 -19.86
N GLN A 200 6.96 -0.86 -19.61
CA GLN A 200 5.67 -0.29 -19.20
C GLN A 200 5.57 -0.13 -17.68
N LEU A 201 6.56 -0.64 -16.93
CA LEU A 201 6.61 -0.52 -15.48
C LEU A 201 7.19 0.83 -15.05
N LYS A 202 6.59 1.42 -14.04
CA LYS A 202 7.11 2.62 -13.36
C LYS A 202 7.29 2.35 -11.88
N ARG A 203 8.38 2.88 -11.32
CA ARG A 203 8.57 2.89 -9.86
C ARG A 203 7.60 3.90 -9.25
N ILE A 204 7.01 3.54 -8.13
CA ILE A 204 6.18 4.46 -7.35
C ILE A 204 7.12 5.19 -6.38
N PRO A 205 7.33 6.53 -6.54
CA PRO A 205 8.19 7.29 -5.65
C PRO A 205 7.67 7.24 -4.20
N GLY A 206 8.59 7.10 -3.25
CA GLY A 206 8.25 7.08 -1.82
C GLY A 206 7.59 5.79 -1.32
N ASN A 207 7.34 4.81 -2.18
CA ASN A 207 6.76 3.54 -1.75
C ASN A 207 7.84 2.57 -1.27
N LYS A 208 7.60 1.96 -0.10
CA LYS A 208 8.45 0.91 0.47
C LYS A 208 7.97 -0.44 -0.10
N GLY A 209 8.90 -1.27 -0.60
CA GLY A 209 8.58 -2.60 -1.14
C GLY A 209 8.63 -2.73 -2.65
N SER A 210 8.09 -3.84 -3.17
CA SER A 210 8.20 -4.27 -4.57
C SER A 210 7.07 -3.77 -5.47
N PHE A 211 6.38 -2.71 -5.08
CA PHE A 211 5.26 -2.18 -5.84
C PHE A 211 5.68 -1.49 -7.13
N VAL A 212 4.94 -1.77 -8.21
CA VAL A 212 5.11 -1.18 -9.52
C VAL A 212 3.78 -0.56 -9.99
N SER A 213 3.86 0.56 -10.71
CA SER A 213 2.72 1.09 -11.44
C SER A 213 2.75 0.58 -12.87
N LEU A 214 1.61 0.12 -13.36
CA LEU A 214 1.42 -0.43 -14.71
C LEU A 214 0.77 0.62 -15.60
N SER A 215 1.36 0.91 -16.76
CA SER A 215 0.76 1.83 -17.74
C SER A 215 -0.25 1.11 -18.63
N THR A 216 0.15 -0.07 -19.15
CA THR A 216 -0.68 -0.92 -20.01
C THR A 216 -0.32 -2.37 -19.71
N TYR A 217 -1.31 -3.22 -19.59
CA TYR A 217 -1.12 -4.64 -19.28
C TYR A 217 -2.25 -5.48 -19.85
N LYS A 218 -2.01 -6.78 -19.95
CA LYS A 218 -3.01 -7.81 -20.23
C LYS A 218 -3.13 -8.72 -19.02
N THR A 219 -4.24 -9.44 -18.92
CA THR A 219 -4.49 -10.40 -17.82
C THR A 219 -4.75 -11.79 -18.42
N ILE A 220 -4.10 -12.80 -17.85
CA ILE A 220 -4.35 -14.22 -18.10
C ILE A 220 -4.84 -14.87 -16.81
N TYR A 221 -5.72 -15.85 -16.91
CA TYR A 221 -6.21 -16.63 -15.79
C TYR A 221 -5.57 -18.01 -15.83
N ILE A 222 -5.06 -18.47 -14.69
CA ILE A 222 -4.30 -19.72 -14.59
C ILE A 222 -4.57 -20.44 -13.28
N ASP A 223 -4.57 -21.76 -13.31
CA ASP A 223 -4.57 -22.60 -12.13
C ASP A 223 -3.11 -22.89 -11.74
N PRO A 224 -2.72 -22.62 -10.47
CA PRO A 224 -1.36 -22.86 -9.99
C PRO A 224 -1.16 -24.33 -9.63
N GLU A 225 -1.00 -25.21 -10.61
CA GLU A 225 -0.66 -26.63 -10.43
C GLU A 225 0.79 -26.94 -10.80
#